data_78874ad0dc6e08e1f8989594a1a1b4ae
#
_entry.id   78874ad0dc6e08e1f8989594a1a1b4ae
#
_cell.length_a   1.000
_cell.length_b   1.000
_cell.length_c   1.000
_cell.angle_alpha   90.00
_cell.angle_beta   90.00
_cell.angle_gamma   90.00
#
_symmetry.space_group_name_H-M   'P 1'
#
loop_
_entity.id
_entity.type
_entity.pdbx_description
1 polymer ?
#
loop_
_entity_poly.entity_id
_entity_poly.type
_entity_poly.pdbx_seq_one_letter_code
_entity_poly.pdbx_strand_id
1 'polypeptide(L)'
;MRQSLDQLIPANWYKALAERDMIPQIEQICEKVEELRSREVVYPSEENLFRALRETPLERVRVILIGQDPYINPGQAMGLAFSVPKGTTPPPSLRN
;
A
#
# COMPACT_ATOMS: atom_id res chain seq x y z
N MET A 1 -10.31 13.37 7.18
CA MET A 1 -11.41 12.65 6.53
C MET A 1 -10.87 11.62 5.57
N ARG A 2 -11.40 10.43 5.61
CA ARG A 2 -10.91 9.32 4.83
C ARG A 2 -11.54 9.29 3.44
N GLN A 3 -10.73 9.00 2.43
CA GLN A 3 -11.24 8.75 1.09
C GLN A 3 -11.82 7.33 1.01
N SER A 4 -12.82 7.15 0.16
CA SER A 4 -13.39 5.81 -0.07
C SER A 4 -12.45 4.97 -0.91
N LEU A 5 -12.61 3.63 -0.86
CA LEU A 5 -11.74 2.73 -1.59
C LEU A 5 -11.78 2.94 -3.09
N ASP A 6 -12.93 3.29 -3.65
CA ASP A 6 -13.04 3.53 -5.09
C ASP A 6 -12.27 4.78 -5.53
N GLN A 7 -11.90 5.66 -4.58
CA GLN A 7 -11.04 6.79 -4.85
C GLN A 7 -9.56 6.46 -4.65
N LEU A 8 -9.25 5.54 -3.73
CA LEU A 8 -7.88 5.18 -3.40
C LEU A 8 -7.31 4.12 -4.33
N ILE A 9 -8.15 3.19 -4.78
CA ILE A 9 -7.73 2.09 -5.63
C ILE A 9 -8.12 2.40 -7.07
N PRO A 10 -7.19 2.25 -8.04
CA PRO A 10 -7.53 2.48 -9.46
C PRO A 10 -8.71 1.65 -9.91
N ALA A 11 -9.50 2.20 -10.82
CA ALA A 11 -10.78 1.62 -11.23
C ALA A 11 -10.68 0.18 -11.70
N ASN A 12 -9.67 -0.16 -12.50
CA ASN A 12 -9.50 -1.53 -13.00
C ASN A 12 -9.20 -2.52 -11.88
N TRP A 13 -8.36 -2.13 -10.92
CA TRP A 13 -8.09 -2.95 -9.75
C TRP A 13 -9.34 -3.09 -8.87
N TYR A 14 -10.04 -1.96 -8.67
CA TYR A 14 -11.25 -1.98 -7.84
C TYR A 14 -12.29 -2.93 -8.42
N LYS A 15 -12.51 -2.86 -9.72
CA LYS A 15 -13.48 -3.72 -10.40
C LYS A 15 -13.12 -5.20 -10.22
N ALA A 16 -11.86 -5.55 -10.43
CA ALA A 16 -11.40 -6.93 -10.28
C ALA A 16 -11.58 -7.44 -8.86
N LEU A 17 -11.27 -6.60 -7.86
CA LEU A 17 -11.44 -6.98 -6.46
C LEU A 17 -12.91 -7.11 -6.08
N ALA A 18 -13.76 -6.22 -6.61
CA ALA A 18 -15.20 -6.28 -6.35
C ALA A 18 -15.82 -7.55 -6.94
N GLU A 19 -15.37 -7.97 -8.11
CA GLU A 19 -15.86 -9.19 -8.74
C GLU A 19 -15.52 -10.45 -7.94
N ARG A 20 -14.53 -10.37 -7.06
CA ARG A 20 -14.10 -11.45 -6.17
C ARG A 20 -14.58 -11.28 -4.74
N ASP A 21 -15.51 -10.35 -4.50
CA ASP A 21 -16.07 -10.07 -3.17
C ASP A 21 -15.02 -9.72 -2.13
N MET A 22 -13.95 -9.04 -2.54
CA MET A 22 -12.85 -8.69 -1.64
C MET A 22 -12.98 -7.29 -1.05
N ILE A 23 -13.85 -6.45 -1.58
CA ILE A 23 -13.94 -5.06 -1.14
C ILE A 23 -14.33 -4.94 0.34
N PRO A 24 -15.34 -5.67 0.86
CA PRO A 24 -15.68 -5.55 2.29
C PRO A 24 -14.52 -5.92 3.21
N GLN A 25 -13.72 -6.92 2.85
CA GLN A 25 -12.55 -7.32 3.64
C GLN A 25 -11.50 -6.23 3.66
N ILE A 26 -11.25 -5.60 2.51
CA ILE A 26 -10.29 -4.51 2.41
C ILE A 26 -10.77 -3.31 3.22
N GLU A 27 -12.06 -3.01 3.19
CA GLU A 27 -12.63 -1.93 3.98
C GLU A 27 -12.41 -2.16 5.47
N GLN A 28 -12.61 -3.38 5.95
CA GLN A 28 -12.38 -3.71 7.36
C GLN A 28 -10.91 -3.51 7.74
N ILE A 29 -9.99 -3.91 6.88
CA ILE A 29 -8.56 -3.72 7.13
C ILE A 29 -8.22 -2.23 7.17
N CYS A 30 -8.78 -1.46 6.26
CA CYS A 30 -8.54 -0.02 6.21
C CYS A 30 -9.09 0.70 7.44
N GLU A 31 -10.21 0.25 7.97
CA GLU A 31 -10.77 0.80 9.21
C GLU A 31 -9.81 0.57 10.39
N LYS A 32 -9.25 -0.63 10.47
CA LYS A 32 -8.27 -0.94 11.52
C LYS A 32 -7.00 -0.10 11.38
N VAL A 33 -6.52 0.05 10.15
CA VAL A 33 -5.33 0.86 9.90
C VAL A 33 -5.58 2.32 10.27
N GLU A 34 -6.75 2.85 9.91
CA GLU A 34 -7.11 4.22 10.25
C GLU A 34 -7.19 4.43 11.76
N GLU A 35 -7.76 3.47 12.47
CA GLU A 35 -7.79 3.53 13.93
C GLU A 35 -6.38 3.55 14.52
N LEU A 36 -5.50 2.70 14.00
CA LEU A 36 -4.11 2.67 14.45
C LEU A 36 -3.41 3.99 14.17
N ARG A 37 -3.66 4.61 13.01
CA ARG A 37 -3.05 5.89 12.67
C ARG A 37 -3.46 7.01 13.62
N SER A 38 -4.64 6.91 14.22
CA SER A 38 -5.09 7.92 15.19
C SER A 38 -4.33 7.86 16.51
N ARG A 39 -3.64 6.75 16.77
CA ARG A 39 -2.92 6.51 18.02
C ARG A 39 -1.41 6.32 17.85
N GLU A 40 -0.98 5.85 16.68
CA GLU A 40 0.40 5.50 16.43
C GLU A 40 0.81 5.96 15.03
N VAL A 41 2.12 6.03 14.82
CA VAL A 41 2.66 6.25 13.48
C VAL A 41 2.63 4.92 12.74
N VAL A 42 1.96 4.89 11.60
CA VAL A 42 1.82 3.68 10.78
C VAL A 42 2.48 3.92 9.42
N TYR A 43 3.26 2.96 8.95
CA TYR A 43 3.93 3.00 7.64
C TYR A 43 3.35 1.97 6.68
N PRO A 44 3.30 2.27 5.39
CA PRO A 44 3.58 3.57 4.78
C PRO A 44 2.50 4.60 5.10
N SER A 45 2.71 5.85 4.66
CA SER A 45 1.70 6.90 4.85
C SER A 45 0.42 6.53 4.13
N GLU A 46 -0.68 7.17 4.55
CA GLU A 46 -1.99 6.89 3.96
C GLU A 46 -1.99 7.06 2.43
N GLU A 47 -1.33 8.09 1.93
CA GLU A 47 -1.27 8.36 0.49
C GLU A 47 -0.51 7.29 -0.29
N ASN A 48 0.35 6.50 0.37
CA ASN A 48 1.15 5.46 -0.26
C ASN A 48 0.62 4.05 0.00
N LEU A 49 -0.50 3.92 0.70
CA LEU A 49 -1.02 2.60 1.09
C LEU A 49 -1.30 1.69 -0.11
N PHE A 50 -1.87 2.24 -1.18
CA PHE A 50 -2.19 1.50 -2.39
C PHE A 50 -1.32 1.90 -3.58
N ARG A 51 -0.13 2.41 -3.31
CA ARG A 51 0.74 2.91 -4.36
C ARG A 51 1.12 1.85 -5.38
N ALA A 52 1.34 0.62 -4.95
CA ALA A 52 1.69 -0.47 -5.86
C ALA A 52 0.62 -0.65 -6.93
N LEU A 53 -0.64 -0.54 -6.55
CA LEU A 53 -1.75 -0.69 -7.49
C LEU A 53 -1.85 0.50 -8.45
N ARG A 54 -1.52 1.70 -7.97
CA ARG A 54 -1.54 2.90 -8.82
C ARG A 54 -0.41 2.88 -9.84
N GLU A 55 0.76 2.38 -9.44
CA GLU A 55 1.93 2.40 -10.31
C GLU A 55 1.89 1.32 -11.39
N THR A 56 1.13 0.24 -11.17
CA THR A 56 1.06 -0.85 -12.13
C THR A 56 -0.38 -1.19 -12.48
N PRO A 57 -0.85 -0.80 -13.68
CA PRO A 57 -2.19 -1.19 -14.12
C PRO A 57 -2.37 -2.71 -14.10
N LEU A 58 -3.58 -3.16 -13.74
CA LEU A 58 -3.85 -4.59 -13.60
C LEU A 58 -3.47 -5.39 -14.83
N GLU A 59 -3.77 -4.88 -16.02
CA GLU A 59 -3.52 -5.58 -17.29
C GLU A 59 -2.04 -5.70 -17.63
N ARG A 60 -1.17 -5.00 -16.89
CA ARG A 60 0.28 -5.05 -17.12
C ARG A 60 1.01 -5.89 -16.07
N VAL A 61 0.27 -6.39 -15.09
CA VAL A 61 0.91 -7.19 -14.04
C VAL A 61 1.41 -8.50 -14.61
N ARG A 62 2.69 -8.79 -14.38
CA ARG A 62 3.30 -10.06 -14.77
C ARG A 62 3.82 -10.82 -13.57
N VAL A 63 4.24 -10.09 -12.54
CA VAL A 63 4.78 -10.68 -11.32
C VAL A 63 4.22 -9.90 -10.13
N ILE A 64 3.82 -10.60 -9.09
CA ILE A 64 3.43 -9.98 -7.82
C ILE A 64 4.49 -10.34 -6.79
N LEU A 65 5.13 -9.30 -6.22
CA LEU A 65 6.12 -9.46 -5.18
C LEU A 65 5.51 -9.06 -3.84
N ILE A 66 5.43 -10.01 -2.92
CA ILE A 66 4.88 -9.77 -1.60
C ILE A 66 6.01 -9.82 -0.59
N GLY A 67 6.25 -8.68 0.07
CA GLY A 67 7.20 -8.61 1.17
C GLY A 67 6.52 -8.95 2.49
N GLN A 68 7.31 -8.96 3.56
CA GLN A 68 6.78 -9.30 4.87
C GLN A 68 6.15 -8.08 5.55
N ASP A 69 6.94 -7.07 5.86
CA ASP A 69 6.50 -5.87 6.56
C ASP A 69 7.07 -4.62 5.91
N PRO A 70 6.40 -3.47 6.03
CA PRO A 70 7.00 -2.20 5.63
C PRO A 70 8.25 -1.91 6.45
N TYR A 71 9.14 -1.10 5.89
CA TYR A 71 10.31 -0.64 6.65
C TYR A 71 9.86 0.15 7.87
N ILE A 72 10.58 -0.03 8.98
CA ILE A 72 10.16 0.52 10.27
C ILE A 72 10.67 1.93 10.55
N ASN A 73 11.66 2.40 9.81
CA ASN A 73 12.22 3.73 10.05
C ASN A 73 11.43 4.80 9.31
N PRO A 74 11.30 6.00 9.91
CA PRO A 74 10.56 7.08 9.24
C PRO A 74 11.11 7.37 7.84
N GLY A 75 10.22 7.59 6.90
CA GLY A 75 10.57 8.00 5.55
C GLY A 75 11.04 6.90 4.62
N GLN A 76 11.13 5.65 5.06
CA GLN A 76 11.61 4.54 4.23
C GLN A 76 10.48 3.83 3.48
N ALA A 77 9.38 3.50 4.15
CA ALA A 77 8.27 2.82 3.51
C ALA A 77 7.54 3.77 2.56
N MET A 78 7.36 3.37 1.31
CA MET A 78 6.74 4.21 0.29
C MET A 78 5.62 3.51 -0.48
N GLY A 79 5.17 2.34 -0.02
CA GLY A 79 4.08 1.62 -0.67
C GLY A 79 4.51 0.66 -1.77
N LEU A 80 5.82 0.54 -2.00
CA LEU A 80 6.39 -0.37 -3.00
C LEU A 80 7.40 -1.28 -2.30
N ALA A 81 7.24 -2.58 -2.46
CA ALA A 81 8.11 -3.55 -1.79
C ALA A 81 9.57 -3.34 -2.19
N PHE A 82 10.46 -3.38 -1.20
CA PHE A 82 11.91 -3.24 -1.37
C PHE A 82 12.35 -1.92 -1.98
N SER A 83 11.53 -0.89 -1.86
CA SER A 83 11.85 0.44 -2.37
C SER A 83 11.87 1.47 -1.25
N VAL A 84 12.68 2.52 -1.43
CA VAL A 84 12.68 3.68 -0.54
C VAL A 84 12.60 4.93 -1.40
N PRO A 85 12.13 6.05 -0.83
CA PRO A 85 12.09 7.30 -1.58
C PRO A 85 13.49 7.74 -2.01
N LYS A 86 13.55 8.42 -3.15
CA LYS A 86 14.81 8.97 -3.66
C LYS A 86 15.43 9.89 -2.60
N GLY A 87 16.73 9.71 -2.36
CA GLY A 87 17.45 10.51 -1.36
C GLY A 87 17.45 9.91 0.04
N THR A 88 16.72 8.80 0.25
CA THR A 88 16.69 8.09 1.52
C THR A 88 17.76 7.00 1.52
N THR A 89 18.41 6.80 2.69
CA THR A 89 19.40 5.73 2.83
C THR A 89 18.72 4.36 2.75
N PRO A 90 19.15 3.47 1.84
CA PRO A 90 18.55 2.14 1.75
C PRO A 90 18.78 1.33 3.03
N PRO A 91 17.76 0.58 3.50
CA PRO A 91 17.95 -0.32 4.64
C PRO A 91 18.85 -1.51 4.27
N PRO A 92 19.37 -2.23 5.27
CA PRO A 92 20.27 -3.38 5.00
C PRO A 92 19.70 -4.42 4.05
N SER A 93 18.40 -4.68 4.13
CA SER A 93 17.74 -5.67 3.26
C SER A 93 17.80 -5.26 1.78
N LEU A 94 17.90 -3.98 1.50
CA LEU A 94 17.96 -3.47 0.13
C LEU A 94 19.39 -3.38 -0.39
N ARG A 95 20.37 -3.20 0.50
CA ARG A 95 21.77 -3.09 0.11
C ARG A 95 22.36 -4.41 -0.38
N ASN A 96 21.81 -5.51 0.10
CA ASN A 96 22.26 -6.83 -0.29
C ASN A 96 21.62 -7.26 -1.60
#